data_f02db600782ea85cfdd5f73a5cceed47
#
_entry.id   f02db600782ea85cfdd5f73a5cceed47
#
_cell.length_a   1.000
_cell.length_b   1.000
_cell.length_c   1.000
_cell.angle_alpha   90.00
_cell.angle_beta   90.00
_cell.angle_gamma   90.00
#
_symmetry.space_group_name_H-M   'P 1'
#
loop_
_entity.id
_entity.type
_entity.pdbx_description
1 polymer ?
#
loop_
_entity_poly.entity_id
_entity_poly.type
_entity_poly.pdbx_seq_one_letter_code
_entity_poly.pdbx_strand_id
1 'polypeptide(L)'
;SIIAVIPYFGWARQDRKDKPRVSIGAKLVADLLSVAGIDRLITMDLHADQIQGFFDIPVDHLYASTIFLPYVQSMNLENLVIASPDVGGSKRASSYAKYLDCPLVLCNKTRERANVVATMQIIGDVEGKDVIIVDDMVDTAGTITKAADIMKEAGARSVRAIASHCVMSGPASERVEKSQLEEMLFTDSIPYNNACAKVKQLTVADMFAEAIIRVMNNQSISDQYLI
;
A
#
# COMPACT_ATOMS: atom_id res chain seq x y z
N SER A 1 11.93 11.48 -26.33
CA SER A 1 10.80 10.98 -25.55
C SER A 1 10.81 11.53 -24.12
N ILE A 2 9.64 11.74 -23.55
CA ILE A 2 9.46 12.22 -22.18
C ILE A 2 8.87 11.07 -21.36
N ILE A 3 9.61 10.60 -20.35
CA ILE A 3 9.16 9.58 -19.42
C ILE A 3 8.82 10.28 -18.11
N ALA A 4 7.55 10.23 -17.70
CA ALA A 4 7.14 10.71 -16.39
C ALA A 4 7.39 9.62 -15.34
N VAL A 5 8.17 9.93 -14.31
CA VAL A 5 8.42 9.03 -13.17
C VAL A 5 7.68 9.57 -11.98
N ILE A 6 6.57 8.93 -11.62
CA ILE A 6 5.65 9.37 -10.56
C ILE A 6 5.45 8.22 -9.58
N PRO A 7 6.34 8.04 -8.58
CA PRO A 7 6.25 6.94 -7.63
C PRO A 7 4.90 6.87 -6.90
N TYR A 8 4.36 8.02 -6.49
CA TYR A 8 3.04 8.14 -5.91
C TYR A 8 2.10 8.92 -6.82
N PHE A 9 1.12 8.22 -7.42
CA PHE A 9 0.07 8.84 -8.21
C PHE A 9 -1.06 9.33 -7.31
N GLY A 10 -0.98 10.58 -6.85
CA GLY A 10 -1.80 11.14 -5.76
C GLY A 10 -3.31 11.17 -5.99
N TRP A 11 -3.78 10.96 -7.22
CA TRP A 11 -5.20 10.91 -7.58
C TRP A 11 -5.75 9.48 -7.71
N ALA A 12 -4.93 8.46 -7.42
CA ALA A 12 -5.27 7.05 -7.59
C ALA A 12 -6.54 6.62 -6.83
N ARG A 13 -6.88 7.26 -5.70
CA ARG A 13 -8.12 6.99 -4.93
C ARG A 13 -9.39 7.56 -5.58
N GLN A 14 -9.26 8.35 -6.67
CA GLN A 14 -10.39 8.90 -7.44
C GLN A 14 -10.51 8.18 -8.79
N ASP A 15 -10.44 6.86 -8.76
CA ASP A 15 -10.49 5.97 -9.93
C ASP A 15 -11.91 5.69 -10.45
N ARG A 16 -12.91 6.00 -9.63
CA ARG A 16 -14.33 5.75 -9.91
C ARG A 16 -15.23 6.76 -9.22
N LYS A 17 -16.49 6.81 -9.64
CA LYS A 17 -17.53 7.61 -8.98
C LYS A 17 -18.07 6.85 -7.77
N ASP A 18 -17.77 7.32 -6.57
CA ASP A 18 -18.32 6.82 -5.31
C ASP A 18 -19.62 7.52 -4.89
N LYS A 19 -19.90 8.68 -5.52
CA LYS A 19 -21.09 9.51 -5.28
C LYS A 19 -21.59 10.13 -6.60
N PRO A 20 -22.85 10.56 -6.65
CA PRO A 20 -23.36 11.34 -7.78
C PRO A 20 -22.57 12.65 -7.95
N ARG A 21 -22.35 13.06 -9.19
CA ARG A 21 -21.77 14.34 -9.57
C ARG A 21 -20.31 14.56 -9.11
N VAL A 22 -19.55 13.51 -8.86
CA VAL A 22 -18.11 13.59 -8.65
C VAL A 22 -17.34 13.29 -9.93
N SER A 23 -16.13 13.82 -10.03
CA SER A 23 -15.19 13.52 -11.12
C SER A 23 -14.47 12.19 -10.88
N ILE A 24 -13.91 11.61 -11.95
CA ILE A 24 -12.88 10.58 -11.87
C ILE A 24 -11.53 11.32 -12.01
N GLY A 25 -11.00 11.77 -10.87
CA GLY A 25 -9.80 12.61 -10.84
C GLY A 25 -8.57 11.93 -11.44
N ALA A 26 -8.44 10.62 -11.25
CA ALA A 26 -7.36 9.84 -11.86
C ALA A 26 -7.36 9.91 -13.39
N LYS A 27 -8.55 9.84 -14.03
CA LYS A 27 -8.67 10.00 -15.49
C LYS A 27 -8.34 11.41 -15.95
N LEU A 28 -8.82 12.44 -15.23
CA LEU A 28 -8.51 13.82 -15.55
C LEU A 28 -6.99 14.08 -15.55
N VAL A 29 -6.28 13.59 -14.53
CA VAL A 29 -4.83 13.78 -14.45
C VAL A 29 -4.10 12.97 -15.52
N ALA A 30 -4.56 11.76 -15.84
CA ALA A 30 -4.02 10.97 -16.95
C ALA A 30 -4.13 11.73 -18.29
N ASP A 31 -5.29 12.35 -18.57
CA ASP A 31 -5.50 13.16 -19.77
C ASP A 31 -4.59 14.41 -19.80
N LEU A 32 -4.47 15.12 -18.67
CA LEU A 32 -3.60 16.29 -18.58
C LEU A 32 -2.13 15.93 -18.82
N LEU A 33 -1.63 14.84 -18.27
CA LEU A 33 -0.28 14.35 -18.50
C LEU A 33 -0.05 13.96 -19.97
N SER A 34 -1.01 13.27 -20.58
CA SER A 34 -0.96 12.89 -22.00
C SER A 34 -0.96 14.12 -22.91
N VAL A 35 -1.82 15.11 -22.64
CA VAL A 35 -1.84 16.39 -23.41
C VAL A 35 -0.58 17.21 -23.19
N ALA A 36 0.04 17.12 -22.00
CA ALA A 36 1.34 17.74 -21.75
C ALA A 36 2.50 17.10 -22.55
N GLY A 37 2.26 15.95 -23.18
CA GLY A 37 3.20 15.33 -24.12
C GLY A 37 4.14 14.31 -23.50
N ILE A 38 3.75 13.64 -22.42
CA ILE A 38 4.52 12.48 -21.94
C ILE A 38 4.32 11.29 -22.89
N ASP A 39 5.39 10.51 -23.12
CA ASP A 39 5.36 9.33 -23.97
C ASP A 39 5.21 8.02 -23.17
N ARG A 40 5.49 8.06 -21.87
CA ARG A 40 5.44 6.90 -20.96
C ARG A 40 5.31 7.36 -19.51
N LEU A 41 4.64 6.56 -18.70
CA LEU A 41 4.55 6.71 -17.24
C LEU A 41 5.23 5.53 -16.55
N ILE A 42 6.07 5.80 -15.53
CA ILE A 42 6.55 4.81 -14.57
C ILE A 42 5.97 5.19 -13.20
N THR A 43 5.23 4.29 -12.58
CA THR A 43 4.59 4.54 -11.27
C THR A 43 4.66 3.28 -10.39
N MET A 44 4.21 3.38 -9.14
CA MET A 44 4.28 2.27 -8.20
C MET A 44 2.97 2.15 -7.40
N ASP A 45 2.55 0.90 -7.16
CA ASP A 45 1.42 0.53 -6.28
C ASP A 45 0.20 1.44 -6.40
N LEU A 46 -0.34 1.53 -7.61
CA LEU A 46 -1.61 2.22 -7.85
C LEU A 46 -2.70 1.65 -6.94
N HIS A 47 -3.56 2.52 -6.41
CA HIS A 47 -4.71 2.12 -5.59
C HIS A 47 -5.63 1.12 -6.30
N ALA A 48 -5.70 1.22 -7.62
CA ALA A 48 -6.46 0.32 -8.47
C ALA A 48 -5.68 0.07 -9.77
N ASP A 49 -5.39 -1.20 -10.08
CA ASP A 49 -4.58 -1.60 -11.25
C ASP A 49 -5.16 -1.08 -12.57
N GLN A 50 -6.49 -0.96 -12.66
CA GLN A 50 -7.19 -0.49 -13.86
C GLN A 50 -6.92 0.98 -14.22
N ILE A 51 -6.32 1.78 -13.33
CA ILE A 51 -5.89 3.16 -13.64
C ILE A 51 -4.90 3.18 -14.81
N GLN A 52 -4.12 2.11 -15.00
CA GLN A 52 -3.24 1.95 -16.16
C GLN A 52 -4.01 2.12 -17.48
N GLY A 53 -5.27 1.67 -17.53
CA GLY A 53 -6.16 1.82 -18.70
C GLY A 53 -6.72 3.23 -18.89
N PHE A 54 -6.42 4.20 -18.03
CA PHE A 54 -6.78 5.60 -18.23
C PHE A 54 -5.82 6.35 -19.15
N PHE A 55 -4.65 5.77 -19.38
CA PHE A 55 -3.60 6.33 -20.22
C PHE A 55 -3.62 5.66 -21.60
N ASP A 56 -3.49 6.48 -22.66
CA ASP A 56 -3.30 6.00 -24.05
C ASP A 56 -1.81 5.81 -24.40
N ILE A 57 -0.94 5.88 -23.41
CA ILE A 57 0.50 5.67 -23.48
C ILE A 57 0.90 4.49 -22.60
N PRO A 58 2.09 3.88 -22.81
CA PRO A 58 2.60 2.81 -21.95
C PRO A 58 2.71 3.26 -20.49
N VAL A 59 2.27 2.39 -19.58
CA VAL A 59 2.40 2.56 -18.13
C VAL A 59 3.16 1.38 -17.54
N ASP A 60 4.29 1.65 -16.93
CA ASP A 60 5.04 0.67 -16.15
C ASP A 60 4.62 0.80 -14.68
N HIS A 61 3.84 -0.18 -14.21
CA HIS A 61 3.31 -0.22 -12.85
C HIS A 61 4.19 -1.12 -11.98
N LEU A 62 5.12 -0.54 -11.24
CA LEU A 62 6.03 -1.25 -10.33
C LEU A 62 5.32 -1.60 -9.02
N TYR A 63 5.89 -2.57 -8.27
CA TYR A 63 5.36 -3.01 -6.99
C TYR A 63 6.42 -2.93 -5.90
N ALA A 64 6.13 -2.26 -4.79
CA ALA A 64 7.01 -2.15 -3.64
C ALA A 64 7.23 -3.50 -2.92
N SER A 65 6.48 -4.54 -3.30
CA SER A 65 6.71 -5.91 -2.82
C SER A 65 8.15 -6.38 -3.04
N THR A 66 8.83 -5.93 -4.11
CA THR A 66 10.25 -6.24 -4.39
C THR A 66 11.18 -5.73 -3.29
N ILE A 67 10.79 -4.68 -2.57
CA ILE A 67 11.55 -4.10 -1.46
C ILE A 67 11.06 -4.67 -0.12
N PHE A 68 9.75 -4.76 0.06
CA PHE A 68 9.16 -5.18 1.32
C PHE A 68 9.34 -6.67 1.62
N LEU A 69 9.23 -7.55 0.61
CA LEU A 69 9.33 -9.00 0.85
C LEU A 69 10.71 -9.42 1.39
N PRO A 70 11.85 -8.98 0.83
CA PRO A 70 13.16 -9.25 1.42
C PRO A 70 13.32 -8.68 2.83
N TYR A 71 12.76 -7.49 3.10
CA TYR A 71 12.80 -6.90 4.43
C TYR A 71 12.03 -7.76 5.44
N VAL A 72 10.80 -8.18 5.10
CA VAL A 72 10.00 -9.06 5.96
C VAL A 72 10.71 -10.38 6.24
N GLN A 73 11.30 -11.00 5.21
CA GLN A 73 12.06 -12.24 5.37
C GLN A 73 13.25 -12.06 6.31
N SER A 74 13.93 -10.89 6.27
CA SER A 74 15.05 -10.60 7.16
C SER A 74 14.68 -10.46 8.63
N MET A 75 13.40 -10.21 8.94
CA MET A 75 12.91 -10.13 10.34
C MET A 75 12.89 -11.50 11.03
N ASN A 76 12.92 -12.60 10.29
CA ASN A 76 12.86 -13.97 10.82
C ASN A 76 11.71 -14.18 11.82
N LEU A 77 10.50 -13.69 11.47
CA LEU A 77 9.32 -13.78 12.31
C LEU A 77 8.83 -15.23 12.40
N GLU A 78 8.59 -15.69 13.61
CA GLU A 78 7.98 -17.00 13.84
C GLU A 78 6.46 -16.91 13.73
N ASN A 79 5.81 -17.94 13.16
CA ASN A 79 4.35 -17.98 13.00
C ASN A 79 3.79 -16.74 12.30
N LEU A 80 4.44 -16.29 11.23
CA LEU A 80 4.04 -15.13 10.45
C LEU A 80 2.63 -15.30 9.87
N VAL A 81 1.85 -14.23 9.92
CA VAL A 81 0.54 -14.09 9.27
C VAL A 81 0.50 -12.74 8.55
N ILE A 82 0.02 -12.74 7.32
CA ILE A 82 -0.28 -11.52 6.59
C ILE A 82 -1.74 -11.14 6.81
N ALA A 83 -1.99 -9.86 7.02
CA ALA A 83 -3.33 -9.35 7.24
C ALA A 83 -3.67 -8.23 6.26
N SER A 84 -4.95 -8.16 5.86
CA SER A 84 -5.51 -7.00 5.16
C SER A 84 -6.35 -6.17 6.13
N PRO A 85 -6.19 -4.83 6.16
CA PRO A 85 -6.95 -3.96 7.06
C PRO A 85 -8.42 -3.81 6.65
N ASP A 86 -8.76 -4.22 5.43
CA ASP A 86 -10.12 -4.26 4.90
C ASP A 86 -10.25 -5.26 3.75
N VAL A 87 -11.48 -5.43 3.24
CA VAL A 87 -11.75 -6.35 2.12
C VAL A 87 -11.14 -5.85 0.80
N GLY A 88 -11.00 -4.54 0.62
CA GLY A 88 -10.45 -3.94 -0.61
C GLY A 88 -8.99 -4.31 -0.84
N GLY A 89 -8.17 -4.37 0.22
CA GLY A 89 -6.76 -4.73 0.17
C GLY A 89 -6.48 -6.25 0.11
N SER A 90 -7.52 -7.09 0.14
CA SER A 90 -7.37 -8.55 0.27
C SER A 90 -6.54 -9.20 -0.84
N LYS A 91 -6.64 -8.73 -2.08
CA LYS A 91 -5.85 -9.24 -3.22
C LYS A 91 -4.35 -9.02 -2.98
N ARG A 92 -3.95 -7.81 -2.56
CA ARG A 92 -2.57 -7.44 -2.24
C ARG A 92 -2.04 -8.32 -1.10
N ALA A 93 -2.75 -8.35 0.02
CA ALA A 93 -2.36 -9.17 1.17
C ALA A 93 -2.25 -10.66 0.81
N SER A 94 -3.15 -11.18 -0.04
CA SER A 94 -3.11 -12.57 -0.52
C SER A 94 -1.83 -12.87 -1.31
N SER A 95 -1.38 -11.95 -2.17
CA SER A 95 -0.12 -12.10 -2.91
C SER A 95 1.08 -12.19 -1.96
N TYR A 96 1.15 -11.33 -0.94
CA TYR A 96 2.20 -11.40 0.09
C TYR A 96 2.15 -12.71 0.87
N ALA A 97 0.97 -13.13 1.33
CA ALA A 97 0.80 -14.38 2.08
C ALA A 97 1.24 -15.60 1.25
N LYS A 98 0.87 -15.62 -0.04
CA LYS A 98 1.26 -16.69 -0.96
C LYS A 98 2.78 -16.74 -1.17
N TYR A 99 3.43 -15.59 -1.37
CA TYR A 99 4.88 -15.53 -1.57
C TYR A 99 5.66 -15.97 -0.33
N LEU A 100 5.18 -15.56 0.86
CA LEU A 100 5.81 -15.86 2.15
C LEU A 100 5.40 -17.23 2.72
N ASP A 101 4.55 -17.97 2.00
CA ASP A 101 4.01 -19.28 2.42
C ASP A 101 3.41 -19.24 3.85
N CYS A 102 2.54 -18.26 4.10
CA CYS A 102 1.93 -18.06 5.40
C CYS A 102 0.42 -17.77 5.30
N PRO A 103 -0.34 -17.95 6.41
CA PRO A 103 -1.78 -17.67 6.40
C PRO A 103 -2.14 -16.23 6.11
N LEU A 104 -3.34 -16.02 5.56
CA LEU A 104 -3.97 -14.73 5.35
C LEU A 104 -5.10 -14.51 6.36
N VAL A 105 -5.14 -13.32 6.94
CA VAL A 105 -6.20 -12.83 7.82
C VAL A 105 -6.83 -11.57 7.22
N LEU A 106 -8.13 -11.43 7.35
CA LEU A 106 -8.86 -10.27 6.82
C LEU A 106 -9.56 -9.52 7.96
N CYS A 107 -9.49 -8.19 7.93
CA CYS A 107 -10.37 -7.36 8.73
C CYS A 107 -11.60 -7.01 7.92
N ASN A 108 -12.78 -7.33 8.45
CA ASN A 108 -14.06 -6.95 7.88
C ASN A 108 -14.68 -5.82 8.69
N LYS A 109 -14.88 -4.67 8.03
CA LYS A 109 -15.51 -3.50 8.64
C LYS A 109 -16.99 -3.51 8.35
N THR A 110 -17.79 -3.82 9.35
CA THR A 110 -19.25 -3.86 9.24
C THR A 110 -19.84 -2.57 9.81
N ARG A 111 -20.72 -1.91 9.03
CA ARG A 111 -21.57 -0.81 9.51
C ARG A 111 -23.00 -1.32 9.54
N GLU A 112 -23.54 -1.55 10.72
CA GLU A 112 -24.94 -2.02 10.85
C GLU A 112 -25.96 -0.94 10.47
N ARG A 113 -25.65 0.34 10.69
CA ARG A 113 -26.51 1.51 10.32
C ARG A 113 -25.66 2.75 10.08
N ALA A 114 -26.23 3.74 9.37
CA ALA A 114 -25.67 5.09 9.31
C ALA A 114 -25.61 5.67 10.74
N ASN A 115 -24.44 6.23 11.13
CA ASN A 115 -24.14 6.80 12.45
C ASN A 115 -23.88 5.80 13.60
N VAL A 116 -23.74 4.50 13.34
CA VAL A 116 -23.24 3.53 14.34
C VAL A 116 -21.73 3.36 14.15
N VAL A 117 -21.01 3.24 15.27
CA VAL A 117 -19.55 2.98 15.26
C VAL A 117 -19.31 1.68 14.50
N ALA A 118 -18.51 1.76 13.43
CA ALA A 118 -18.18 0.59 12.63
C ALA A 118 -17.46 -0.45 13.51
N THR A 119 -18.03 -1.64 13.63
CA THR A 119 -17.35 -2.78 14.21
C THR A 119 -16.38 -3.36 13.18
N MET A 120 -15.22 -3.78 13.65
CA MET A 120 -14.24 -4.48 12.82
C MET A 120 -14.09 -5.89 13.38
N GLN A 121 -14.21 -6.89 12.52
CA GLN A 121 -14.08 -8.30 12.86
C GLN A 121 -12.86 -8.89 12.15
N ILE A 122 -12.16 -9.79 12.83
CA ILE A 122 -11.06 -10.56 12.26
C ILE A 122 -11.63 -11.85 11.69
N ILE A 123 -11.30 -12.15 10.44
CA ILE A 123 -11.56 -13.42 9.77
C ILE A 123 -10.24 -14.13 9.62
N GLY A 124 -10.05 -15.20 10.39
CA GLY A 124 -8.80 -15.94 10.52
C GLY A 124 -8.34 -15.97 11.97
N ASP A 125 -7.15 -16.52 12.20
CA ASP A 125 -6.57 -16.69 13.53
C ASP A 125 -5.25 -15.90 13.66
N VAL A 126 -5.11 -15.13 14.73
CA VAL A 126 -3.92 -14.31 15.04
C VAL A 126 -3.32 -14.62 16.41
N GLU A 127 -3.91 -15.53 17.19
CA GLU A 127 -3.45 -15.85 18.54
C GLU A 127 -2.01 -16.40 18.52
N GLY A 128 -1.12 -15.77 19.30
CA GLY A 128 0.30 -16.13 19.39
C GLY A 128 1.12 -15.88 18.11
N LYS A 129 0.58 -15.19 17.11
CA LYS A 129 1.22 -14.97 15.81
C LYS A 129 1.85 -13.59 15.67
N ASP A 130 2.85 -13.50 14.80
CA ASP A 130 3.40 -12.23 14.31
C ASP A 130 2.62 -11.79 13.10
N VAL A 131 1.90 -10.68 13.20
CA VAL A 131 1.04 -10.18 12.15
C VAL A 131 1.69 -9.02 11.40
N ILE A 132 1.65 -9.07 10.07
CA ILE A 132 1.98 -7.93 9.21
C ILE A 132 0.75 -7.52 8.42
N ILE A 133 0.25 -6.32 8.69
CA ILE A 133 -0.85 -5.70 7.95
C ILE A 133 -0.27 -5.07 6.68
N VAL A 134 -0.86 -5.35 5.51
CA VAL A 134 -0.39 -4.83 4.20
C VAL A 134 -1.46 -3.97 3.55
N ASP A 135 -1.06 -2.76 3.12
CA ASP A 135 -1.93 -1.81 2.41
C ASP A 135 -1.16 -1.12 1.27
N ASP A 136 -1.83 -0.35 0.40
CA ASP A 136 -1.19 0.50 -0.62
C ASP A 136 -0.74 1.85 -0.03
N MET A 137 -1.54 2.45 0.82
CA MET A 137 -1.24 3.74 1.44
C MET A 137 -1.87 3.90 2.81
N VAL A 138 -1.27 4.75 3.62
CA VAL A 138 -1.87 5.18 4.90
C VAL A 138 -2.05 6.68 4.87
N ASP A 139 -3.31 7.12 4.92
CA ASP A 139 -3.69 8.53 4.97
C ASP A 139 -3.82 8.99 6.44
N THR A 140 -4.98 8.85 7.06
CA THR A 140 -5.21 9.28 8.45
C THR A 140 -4.88 8.23 9.51
N ALA A 141 -4.41 7.07 9.11
CA ALA A 141 -4.05 5.89 9.91
C ALA A 141 -5.19 5.26 10.74
N GLY A 142 -6.43 5.75 10.63
CA GLY A 142 -7.53 5.27 11.49
C GLY A 142 -7.89 3.79 11.28
N THR A 143 -7.86 3.29 10.06
CA THR A 143 -8.20 1.89 9.75
C THR A 143 -7.10 0.94 10.22
N ILE A 144 -5.84 1.27 9.89
CA ILE A 144 -4.70 0.39 10.15
C ILE A 144 -4.38 0.29 11.65
N THR A 145 -4.48 1.39 12.39
CA THR A 145 -4.27 1.38 13.85
C THR A 145 -5.37 0.63 14.56
N LYS A 146 -6.64 0.81 14.16
CA LYS A 146 -7.77 0.03 14.72
C LYS A 146 -7.62 -1.46 14.41
N ALA A 147 -7.17 -1.84 13.23
CA ALA A 147 -6.89 -3.23 12.89
C ALA A 147 -5.81 -3.82 13.80
N ALA A 148 -4.72 -3.08 14.04
CA ALA A 148 -3.64 -3.50 14.92
C ALA A 148 -4.12 -3.69 16.37
N ASP A 149 -4.91 -2.76 16.89
CA ASP A 149 -5.42 -2.84 18.27
C ASP A 149 -6.29 -4.09 18.46
N ILE A 150 -7.22 -4.35 17.53
CA ILE A 150 -8.10 -5.52 17.58
C ILE A 150 -7.31 -6.84 17.44
N MET A 151 -6.27 -6.87 16.60
CA MET A 151 -5.40 -8.05 16.48
C MET A 151 -4.61 -8.31 17.75
N LYS A 152 -4.13 -7.27 18.43
CA LYS A 152 -3.50 -7.40 19.74
C LYS A 152 -4.48 -7.89 20.82
N GLU A 153 -5.71 -7.36 20.84
CA GLU A 153 -6.78 -7.82 21.73
C GLU A 153 -7.15 -9.30 21.47
N ALA A 154 -7.05 -9.74 20.21
CA ALA A 154 -7.24 -11.15 19.83
C ALA A 154 -6.02 -12.05 20.07
N GLY A 155 -5.01 -11.57 20.80
CA GLY A 155 -3.86 -12.38 21.24
C GLY A 155 -2.67 -12.42 20.28
N ALA A 156 -2.59 -11.53 19.27
CA ALA A 156 -1.41 -11.45 18.41
C ALA A 156 -0.15 -11.15 19.22
N ARG A 157 0.94 -11.90 18.96
CA ARG A 157 2.24 -11.70 19.64
C ARG A 157 2.83 -10.33 19.31
N SER A 158 2.87 -10.00 18.04
CA SER A 158 3.30 -8.68 17.53
C SER A 158 2.42 -8.25 16.36
N VAL A 159 2.28 -6.95 16.15
CA VAL A 159 1.60 -6.41 14.99
C VAL A 159 2.45 -5.30 14.37
N ARG A 160 2.75 -5.45 13.09
CA ARG A 160 3.44 -4.49 12.25
C ARG A 160 2.59 -4.16 11.05
N ALA A 161 2.91 -3.09 10.36
CA ALA A 161 2.21 -2.74 9.14
C ALA A 161 3.19 -2.28 8.05
N ILE A 162 2.82 -2.54 6.80
CA ILE A 162 3.54 -2.14 5.61
C ILE A 162 2.56 -1.42 4.69
N ALA A 163 2.94 -0.26 4.17
CA ALA A 163 2.20 0.37 3.10
C ALA A 163 3.16 1.11 2.16
N SER A 164 2.84 1.13 0.87
CA SER A 164 3.74 1.72 -0.12
C SER A 164 3.84 3.23 0.04
N HIS A 165 2.71 3.93 0.22
CA HIS A 165 2.67 5.37 0.21
C HIS A 165 2.37 5.98 1.59
N CYS A 166 3.33 6.78 2.08
CA CYS A 166 3.29 7.46 3.37
C CYS A 166 2.57 8.81 3.27
N VAL A 167 1.23 8.82 3.06
CA VAL A 167 0.47 10.08 3.02
C VAL A 167 0.44 10.73 4.40
N MET A 168 0.15 9.96 5.44
CA MET A 168 0.27 10.31 6.87
C MET A 168 -0.29 11.68 7.21
N SER A 169 -1.51 11.97 6.74
CA SER A 169 -2.15 13.27 6.90
C SER A 169 -2.80 13.45 8.29
N GLY A 170 -2.90 14.71 8.72
CA GLY A 170 -3.59 15.11 9.94
C GLY A 170 -3.06 14.37 11.19
N PRO A 171 -3.90 13.62 11.93
CA PRO A 171 -3.52 12.97 13.19
C PRO A 171 -2.80 11.61 13.00
N ALA A 172 -2.38 11.25 11.79
CA ALA A 172 -1.88 9.91 11.49
C ALA A 172 -0.66 9.52 12.34
N SER A 173 0.34 10.41 12.45
CA SER A 173 1.55 10.14 13.25
C SER A 173 1.22 9.89 14.72
N GLU A 174 0.34 10.71 15.31
CA GLU A 174 -0.10 10.55 16.70
C GLU A 174 -0.88 9.24 16.91
N ARG A 175 -1.72 8.86 15.94
CA ARG A 175 -2.48 7.59 16.00
C ARG A 175 -1.55 6.39 15.93
N VAL A 176 -0.57 6.39 15.04
CA VAL A 176 0.41 5.31 14.92
C VAL A 176 1.24 5.22 16.21
N GLU A 177 1.70 6.34 16.76
CA GLU A 177 2.46 6.37 18.01
C GLU A 177 1.70 5.75 19.18
N LYS A 178 0.39 6.06 19.31
CA LYS A 178 -0.48 5.55 20.39
C LYS A 178 -1.02 4.14 20.16
N SER A 179 -0.93 3.60 18.94
CA SER A 179 -1.47 2.28 18.59
C SER A 179 -0.61 1.13 19.11
N GLN A 180 -1.14 -0.09 18.98
CA GLN A 180 -0.44 -1.33 19.27
C GLN A 180 0.54 -1.77 18.16
N LEU A 181 0.72 -0.96 17.11
CA LEU A 181 1.76 -1.21 16.11
C LEU A 181 3.15 -1.10 16.72
N GLU A 182 4.00 -2.09 16.45
CA GLU A 182 5.43 -2.05 16.79
C GLU A 182 6.24 -1.28 15.75
N GLU A 183 5.86 -1.42 14.48
CA GLU A 183 6.51 -0.75 13.35
C GLU A 183 5.49 -0.47 12.26
N MET A 184 5.61 0.68 11.62
CA MET A 184 4.91 1.05 10.40
C MET A 184 5.94 1.35 9.31
N LEU A 185 6.02 0.48 8.32
CA LEU A 185 7.00 0.55 7.25
C LEU A 185 6.39 1.15 5.99
N PHE A 186 7.08 2.11 5.40
CA PHE A 186 6.72 2.73 4.13
C PHE A 186 7.88 2.70 3.12
N THR A 187 7.58 3.05 1.88
CA THR A 187 8.60 3.53 0.95
C THR A 187 8.78 5.05 1.10
N ASP A 188 9.88 5.55 0.55
CA ASP A 188 10.15 6.99 0.47
C ASP A 188 9.51 7.67 -0.77
N SER A 189 8.51 7.02 -1.40
CA SER A 189 7.71 7.62 -2.50
C SER A 189 7.03 8.94 -2.11
N ILE A 190 6.78 9.13 -0.82
CA ILE A 190 6.38 10.39 -0.18
C ILE A 190 7.30 10.59 1.01
N PRO A 191 8.05 11.71 1.07
CA PRO A 191 8.91 12.01 2.22
C PRO A 191 8.13 12.12 3.54
N TYR A 192 8.67 11.53 4.60
CA TYR A 192 8.09 11.62 5.94
C TYR A 192 8.96 12.47 6.87
N ASN A 193 8.35 13.30 7.68
CA ASN A 193 9.04 14.25 8.56
C ASN A 193 9.52 13.67 9.91
N ASN A 194 9.50 12.34 10.07
CA ASN A 194 9.92 11.63 11.28
C ASN A 194 9.16 12.04 12.57
N ALA A 195 7.89 12.41 12.45
CA ALA A 195 7.05 12.79 13.59
C ALA A 195 6.65 11.62 14.51
N CYS A 196 6.92 10.37 14.12
CA CYS A 196 6.61 9.16 14.88
C CYS A 196 7.79 8.18 14.78
N ALA A 197 8.30 7.73 15.94
CA ALA A 197 9.45 6.83 16.01
C ALA A 197 9.18 5.42 15.47
N LYS A 198 7.91 5.00 15.42
CA LYS A 198 7.51 3.69 14.88
C LYS A 198 7.52 3.66 13.35
N VAL A 199 7.58 4.81 12.69
CA VAL A 199 7.56 4.90 11.23
C VAL A 199 8.98 4.77 10.69
N LYS A 200 9.15 3.87 9.71
CA LYS A 200 10.40 3.68 8.95
C LYS A 200 10.11 3.80 7.47
N GLN A 201 11.10 4.24 6.70
CA GLN A 201 11.03 4.29 5.25
C GLN A 201 12.17 3.48 4.62
N LEU A 202 11.84 2.74 3.55
CA LEU A 202 12.78 2.10 2.64
C LEU A 202 12.82 2.89 1.33
N THR A 203 14.01 3.03 0.76
CA THR A 203 14.15 3.76 -0.50
C THR A 203 13.69 2.95 -1.70
N VAL A 204 13.00 3.61 -2.63
CA VAL A 204 12.63 3.07 -3.95
C VAL A 204 13.63 3.46 -5.04
N ALA A 205 14.66 4.21 -4.70
CA ALA A 205 15.57 4.81 -5.68
C ALA A 205 16.20 3.79 -6.63
N ASP A 206 16.74 2.69 -6.08
CA ASP A 206 17.40 1.65 -6.90
C ASP A 206 16.39 0.94 -7.82
N MET A 207 15.19 0.65 -7.35
CA MET A 207 14.13 0.02 -8.15
C MET A 207 13.71 0.92 -9.32
N PHE A 208 13.49 2.21 -9.08
CA PHE A 208 13.16 3.15 -10.15
C PHE A 208 14.33 3.41 -11.10
N ALA A 209 15.56 3.52 -10.59
CA ALA A 209 16.76 3.67 -11.42
C ALA A 209 16.92 2.49 -12.38
N GLU A 210 16.77 1.27 -11.90
CA GLU A 210 16.83 0.06 -12.71
C GLU A 210 15.70 0.05 -13.77
N ALA A 211 14.47 0.38 -13.38
CA ALA A 211 13.34 0.46 -14.33
C ALA A 211 13.62 1.49 -15.44
N ILE A 212 14.11 2.67 -15.10
CA ILE A 212 14.47 3.73 -16.05
C ILE A 212 15.55 3.24 -17.01
N ILE A 213 16.63 2.63 -16.52
CA ILE A 213 17.73 2.13 -17.34
C ILE A 213 17.23 1.08 -18.33
N ARG A 214 16.41 0.13 -17.87
CA ARG A 214 15.85 -0.93 -18.72
C ARG A 214 14.92 -0.37 -19.79
N VAL A 215 14.03 0.55 -19.43
CA VAL A 215 13.12 1.21 -20.38
C VAL A 215 13.91 1.98 -21.44
N MET A 216 14.93 2.75 -21.05
CA MET A 216 15.79 3.48 -21.99
C MET A 216 16.56 2.57 -22.95
N ASN A 217 16.89 1.35 -22.52
CA ASN A 217 17.61 0.35 -23.32
C ASN A 217 16.66 -0.65 -24.02
N ASN A 218 15.34 -0.43 -24.01
CA ASN A 218 14.34 -1.35 -24.55
C ASN A 218 14.45 -2.78 -23.98
N GLN A 219 14.80 -2.89 -22.70
CA GLN A 219 14.89 -4.16 -21.97
C GLN A 219 13.61 -4.43 -21.17
N SER A 220 13.34 -5.72 -20.91
CA SER A 220 12.22 -6.12 -20.06
C SER A 220 12.43 -5.71 -18.60
N ILE A 221 11.34 -5.26 -17.95
CA ILE A 221 11.28 -5.00 -16.50
C ILE A 221 10.62 -6.16 -15.73
N SER A 222 10.30 -7.27 -16.43
CA SER A 222 9.53 -8.38 -15.83
C SER A 222 10.20 -9.01 -14.61
N ASP A 223 11.52 -8.97 -14.51
CA ASP A 223 12.28 -9.51 -13.39
C ASP A 223 12.08 -8.71 -12.10
N GLN A 224 11.49 -7.51 -12.19
CA GLN A 224 11.18 -6.65 -11.05
C GLN A 224 9.80 -6.98 -10.42
N TYR A 225 9.10 -7.98 -10.92
CA TYR A 225 7.81 -8.41 -10.39
C TYR A 225 7.99 -9.71 -9.62
N LEU A 226 7.86 -9.66 -8.29
CA LEU A 226 7.92 -10.85 -7.42
C LEU A 226 6.53 -11.47 -7.23
N ILE A 227 5.46 -10.64 -7.22
CA ILE A 227 4.08 -11.08 -6.98
C ILE A 227 3.09 -10.30 -7.85
#